data_3d3b217c197a18f52ca569af5825effd
#
_entry.id   3d3b217c197a18f52ca569af5825effd
#
_cell.length_a   1.000
_cell.length_b   1.000
_cell.length_c   1.000
_cell.angle_alpha   90.00
_cell.angle_beta   90.00
_cell.angle_gamma   90.00
#
_symmetry.space_group_name_H-M   'P 1'
#
loop_
_entity.id
_entity.type
_entity.pdbx_description
1 polymer ?
#
loop_
_entity_poly.entity_id
_entity_poly.type
_entity_poly.pdbx_seq_one_letter_code
_entity_poly.pdbx_strand_id
1 'polypeptide(L)'
;ETKEWCLTFNKKGRISDVNVGGKDAWFMYGPVYLSREFSAKFLPVLEAYYQIPGTEQFYWEQPYVDMLKGEAKRRLEKEDKELLKQTEEACGIPASKWNEIEMNINRQPDNQVYEFENLEELRLFDTHYQNHSDNAAMELVAEVFHVPEFQITDIKCLKSGMTNKSFLFRTGDHHCICRIPGPGTELLINREQEKEVYDAVRPLGITEHVLYLNPKTGYKISEYYENTHNASADNWDDMKTCMDMVRKLHEAGLKVGHSFNIR
;
A
#
# COMPACT_ATOMS: atom_id res chain seq x y z
N GLU A 1 -23.26 -3.06 -5.68
CA GLU A 1 -22.81 -3.50 -4.34
C GLU A 1 -21.48 -2.83 -4.01
N THR A 2 -21.38 -2.22 -2.83
CA THR A 2 -20.15 -1.58 -2.36
C THR A 2 -19.67 -2.20 -1.04
N LYS A 3 -18.37 -2.11 -0.75
CA LYS A 3 -17.76 -2.50 0.53
C LYS A 3 -17.47 -1.30 1.43
N GLU A 4 -17.85 -0.11 0.95
CA GLU A 4 -17.62 1.14 1.64
C GLU A 4 -18.54 1.33 2.87
N TRP A 5 -18.26 2.37 3.67
CA TRP A 5 -19.08 2.77 4.80
C TRP A 5 -20.39 3.40 4.32
N CYS A 6 -21.47 2.61 4.32
CA CYS A 6 -22.78 3.03 3.85
C CYS A 6 -23.53 3.81 4.92
N LEU A 7 -24.20 4.88 4.50
CA LEU A 7 -24.85 5.84 5.36
C LEU A 7 -26.36 5.74 5.30
N THR A 8 -27.00 5.78 6.46
CA THR A 8 -28.42 6.10 6.61
C THR A 8 -28.53 7.48 7.28
N PHE A 9 -29.41 8.33 6.79
CA PHE A 9 -29.59 9.69 7.28
C PHE A 9 -31.04 10.15 7.23
N ASN A 10 -31.38 11.11 8.07
CA ASN A 10 -32.71 11.69 8.15
C ASN A 10 -32.93 12.75 7.06
N LYS A 11 -34.16 13.29 6.99
CA LYS A 11 -34.55 14.33 5.99
C LYS A 11 -33.72 15.61 6.08
N LYS A 12 -33.06 15.89 7.23
CA LYS A 12 -32.18 17.04 7.42
C LYS A 12 -30.73 16.76 7.06
N GLY A 13 -30.43 15.52 6.62
CA GLY A 13 -29.09 15.10 6.25
C GLY A 13 -28.23 14.63 7.44
N ARG A 14 -28.78 14.57 8.66
CA ARG A 14 -28.06 14.03 9.82
C ARG A 14 -27.91 12.52 9.65
N ILE A 15 -26.69 12.02 9.82
CA ILE A 15 -26.37 10.60 9.81
C ILE A 15 -27.02 9.93 11.01
N SER A 16 -27.79 8.90 10.79
CA SER A 16 -28.47 8.11 11.81
C SER A 16 -27.92 6.70 11.98
N ASP A 17 -27.27 6.16 10.96
CA ASP A 17 -26.61 4.87 11.01
C ASP A 17 -25.50 4.78 9.95
N VAL A 18 -24.48 3.94 10.24
CA VAL A 18 -23.36 3.66 9.36
C VAL A 18 -23.07 2.17 9.41
N ASN A 19 -23.00 1.52 8.25
CA ASN A 19 -22.70 0.09 8.13
C ASN A 19 -21.70 -0.15 7.01
N VAL A 20 -20.81 -1.12 7.17
CA VAL A 20 -19.89 -1.53 6.12
C VAL A 20 -20.61 -2.38 5.10
N GLY A 21 -20.51 -2.00 3.84
CA GLY A 21 -21.14 -2.69 2.70
C GLY A 21 -22.61 -2.37 2.52
N GLY A 22 -23.05 -2.36 1.26
CA GLY A 22 -24.45 -2.12 0.91
C GLY A 22 -24.73 -2.30 -0.57
N LYS A 23 -26.02 -2.25 -0.91
CA LYS A 23 -26.51 -2.24 -2.27
C LYS A 23 -27.38 -1.01 -2.47
N ASP A 24 -27.11 -0.26 -3.54
CA ASP A 24 -27.81 0.98 -3.87
C ASP A 24 -27.88 1.98 -2.69
N ALA A 25 -26.79 2.03 -1.91
CA ALA A 25 -26.68 2.83 -0.69
C ALA A 25 -25.78 4.05 -0.90
N TRP A 26 -26.09 5.13 -0.18
CA TRP A 26 -25.13 6.23 -0.03
C TRP A 26 -23.94 5.76 0.80
N PHE A 27 -22.73 6.10 0.41
CA PHE A 27 -21.52 5.73 1.15
C PHE A 27 -20.63 6.94 1.38
N MET A 28 -19.78 6.83 2.41
CA MET A 28 -18.79 7.85 2.74
C MET A 28 -17.70 7.87 1.68
N TYR A 29 -17.27 9.07 1.36
CA TYR A 29 -16.33 9.29 0.30
C TYR A 29 -15.19 10.19 0.80
N GLY A 30 -14.09 9.60 1.21
CA GLY A 30 -12.82 10.22 1.62
C GLY A 30 -12.88 11.54 2.41
N PRO A 31 -13.05 12.71 1.78
CA PRO A 31 -12.96 13.98 2.47
C PRO A 31 -14.07 14.21 3.49
N VAL A 32 -13.67 14.47 4.74
CA VAL A 32 -14.58 14.78 5.85
C VAL A 32 -14.17 16.10 6.48
N TYR A 33 -15.13 16.99 6.71
CA TYR A 33 -14.91 18.20 7.51
C TYR A 33 -15.36 17.97 8.95
N LEU A 34 -14.42 18.02 9.88
CA LEU A 34 -14.68 17.97 11.31
C LEU A 34 -14.62 19.39 11.90
N SER A 35 -15.77 19.89 12.40
CA SER A 35 -15.80 21.18 13.06
C SER A 35 -15.00 21.16 14.37
N ARG A 36 -14.57 22.32 14.84
CA ARG A 36 -13.87 22.41 16.15
C ARG A 36 -14.69 21.83 17.29
N GLU A 37 -16.01 22.06 17.28
CA GLU A 37 -16.92 21.52 18.31
C GLU A 37 -17.02 19.99 18.23
N PHE A 38 -17.15 19.44 17.02
CA PHE A 38 -17.16 18.01 16.80
C PHE A 38 -15.84 17.38 17.25
N SER A 39 -14.71 17.94 16.82
CA SER A 39 -13.38 17.43 17.16
C SER A 39 -13.13 17.44 18.67
N ALA A 40 -13.57 18.48 19.38
CA ALA A 40 -13.42 18.55 20.84
C ALA A 40 -14.14 17.42 21.59
N LYS A 41 -15.22 16.89 21.02
CA LYS A 41 -15.99 15.77 21.60
C LYS A 41 -15.53 14.40 21.08
N PHE A 42 -15.05 14.34 19.85
CA PHE A 42 -14.70 13.09 19.17
C PHE A 42 -13.26 12.64 19.43
N LEU A 43 -12.29 13.57 19.38
CA LEU A 43 -10.87 13.23 19.54
C LEU A 43 -10.54 12.51 20.85
N PRO A 44 -11.08 12.90 22.03
CA PRO A 44 -10.80 12.14 23.24
C PRO A 44 -11.27 10.69 23.18
N VAL A 45 -12.38 10.41 22.49
CA VAL A 45 -12.86 9.03 22.28
C VAL A 45 -11.92 8.29 21.34
N LEU A 46 -11.48 8.92 20.26
CA LEU A 46 -10.52 8.33 19.33
C LEU A 46 -9.18 8.02 20.02
N GLU A 47 -8.67 8.96 20.84
CA GLU A 47 -7.45 8.77 21.63
C GLU A 47 -7.60 7.62 22.66
N ALA A 48 -8.77 7.50 23.28
CA ALA A 48 -9.07 6.40 24.21
C ALA A 48 -9.06 5.03 23.46
N TYR A 49 -9.57 5.00 22.24
CA TYR A 49 -9.52 3.77 21.41
C TYR A 49 -8.10 3.32 21.16
N TYR A 50 -7.16 4.22 20.89
CA TYR A 50 -5.74 3.87 20.70
C TYR A 50 -5.08 3.22 21.93
N GLN A 51 -5.70 3.33 23.12
CA GLN A 51 -5.22 2.70 24.34
C GLN A 51 -5.82 1.29 24.55
N ILE A 52 -6.80 0.89 23.74
CA ILE A 52 -7.45 -0.41 23.85
C ILE A 52 -6.76 -1.39 22.91
N PRO A 53 -6.20 -2.52 23.38
CA PRO A 53 -5.60 -3.53 22.53
C PRO A 53 -6.59 -4.08 21.48
N GLY A 54 -6.15 -4.20 20.23
CA GLY A 54 -6.94 -4.73 19.12
C GLY A 54 -7.76 -3.69 18.36
N THR A 55 -7.65 -2.39 18.73
CA THR A 55 -8.31 -1.30 17.99
C THR A 55 -7.36 -0.57 17.02
N GLU A 56 -6.10 -0.96 16.96
CA GLU A 56 -5.05 -0.34 16.13
C GLU A 56 -5.35 -0.43 14.63
N GLN A 57 -6.22 -1.39 14.24
CA GLN A 57 -6.63 -1.61 12.86
C GLN A 57 -7.94 -0.88 12.52
N PHE A 58 -8.53 -0.16 13.48
CA PHE A 58 -9.79 0.53 13.24
C PHE A 58 -9.56 1.80 12.42
N TYR A 59 -10.43 1.99 11.43
CA TYR A 59 -10.57 3.29 10.78
C TYR A 59 -11.27 4.27 11.74
N TRP A 60 -11.10 5.55 11.53
CA TRP A 60 -11.69 6.60 12.39
C TRP A 60 -13.23 6.54 12.41
N GLU A 61 -13.85 5.98 11.39
CA GLU A 61 -15.29 5.77 11.31
C GLU A 61 -15.80 4.83 12.41
N GLN A 62 -15.02 3.82 12.77
CA GLN A 62 -15.47 2.85 13.77
C GLN A 62 -15.74 3.45 15.14
N PRO A 63 -14.86 4.27 15.76
CA PRO A 63 -15.19 4.98 16.98
C PRO A 63 -16.42 5.88 16.86
N TYR A 64 -16.62 6.55 15.74
CA TYR A 64 -17.81 7.34 15.50
C TYR A 64 -19.09 6.49 15.45
N VAL A 65 -19.05 5.36 14.73
CA VAL A 65 -20.16 4.40 14.66
C VAL A 65 -20.48 3.85 16.05
N ASP A 66 -19.47 3.49 16.83
CA ASP A 66 -19.62 2.98 18.19
C ASP A 66 -20.23 4.06 19.12
N MET A 67 -19.87 5.33 18.95
CA MET A 67 -20.51 6.45 19.65
C MET A 67 -21.99 6.57 19.27
N LEU A 68 -22.28 6.56 17.97
CA LEU A 68 -23.62 6.68 17.44
C LEU A 68 -24.55 5.55 17.94
N LYS A 69 -24.04 4.32 18.02
CA LYS A 69 -24.74 3.12 18.48
C LYS A 69 -24.70 2.90 20.00
N GLY A 70 -23.98 3.75 20.74
CA GLY A 70 -23.78 3.62 22.20
C GLY A 70 -22.82 2.48 22.60
N GLU A 71 -22.11 1.89 21.63
CA GLU A 71 -21.14 0.83 21.88
C GLU A 71 -19.81 1.36 22.43
N ALA A 72 -19.44 2.61 22.11
CA ALA A 72 -18.19 3.22 22.58
C ALA A 72 -18.12 3.24 24.11
N LYS A 73 -19.22 3.62 24.78
CA LYS A 73 -19.30 3.56 26.25
C LYS A 73 -19.05 2.15 26.77
N ARG A 74 -19.73 1.15 26.21
CA ARG A 74 -19.63 -0.26 26.64
C ARG A 74 -18.21 -0.80 26.46
N ARG A 75 -17.57 -0.45 25.34
CA ARG A 75 -16.21 -0.87 25.06
C ARG A 75 -15.23 -0.31 26.08
N LEU A 76 -15.25 1.02 26.30
CA LEU A 76 -14.39 1.67 27.28
C LEU A 76 -14.65 1.17 28.70
N GLU A 77 -15.92 1.04 29.11
CA GLU A 77 -16.29 0.56 30.45
C GLU A 77 -15.83 -0.90 30.73
N LYS A 78 -15.81 -1.72 29.68
CA LYS A 78 -15.34 -3.11 29.76
C LYS A 78 -13.81 -3.18 29.93
N GLU A 79 -13.09 -2.34 29.21
CA GLU A 79 -11.62 -2.36 29.23
C GLU A 79 -11.06 -1.65 30.46
N ASP A 80 -11.47 -0.39 30.69
CA ASP A 80 -11.01 0.40 31.82
C ASP A 80 -12.03 1.51 32.19
N LYS A 81 -12.58 1.41 33.39
CA LYS A 81 -13.54 2.41 33.94
C LYS A 81 -12.91 3.78 34.21
N GLU A 82 -11.62 3.82 34.53
CA GLU A 82 -10.92 5.09 34.74
C GLU A 82 -10.67 5.78 33.40
N LEU A 83 -10.31 5.02 32.35
CA LEU A 83 -10.18 5.54 30.98
C LEU A 83 -11.53 6.12 30.50
N LEU A 84 -12.65 5.43 30.74
CA LEU A 84 -13.97 5.95 30.41
C LEU A 84 -14.23 7.31 31.10
N LYS A 85 -13.95 7.41 32.40
CA LYS A 85 -14.16 8.64 33.16
C LYS A 85 -13.30 9.79 32.65
N GLN A 86 -12.03 9.55 32.42
CA GLN A 86 -11.10 10.54 31.84
C GLN A 86 -11.57 11.00 30.46
N THR A 87 -12.08 10.07 29.63
CA THR A 87 -12.62 10.38 28.31
C THR A 87 -13.88 11.24 28.40
N GLU A 88 -14.81 10.97 29.33
CA GLU A 88 -16.00 11.81 29.59
C GLU A 88 -15.60 13.23 30.00
N GLU A 89 -14.64 13.35 30.92
CA GLU A 89 -14.12 14.66 31.38
C GLU A 89 -13.48 15.44 30.21
N ALA A 90 -12.67 14.78 29.37
CA ALA A 90 -12.03 15.40 28.21
C ALA A 90 -13.05 15.80 27.12
N CYS A 91 -14.08 14.99 26.88
CA CYS A 91 -15.18 15.31 25.94
C CYS A 91 -16.07 16.47 26.46
N GLY A 92 -16.10 16.71 27.75
CA GLY A 92 -17.02 17.67 28.41
C GLY A 92 -18.49 17.25 28.39
N ILE A 93 -18.79 16.02 28.02
CA ILE A 93 -20.13 15.42 27.98
C ILE A 93 -20.09 13.97 28.47
N PRO A 94 -21.12 13.49 29.17
CA PRO A 94 -21.17 12.08 29.58
C PRO A 94 -21.32 11.15 28.41
N ALA A 95 -20.80 9.94 28.54
CA ALA A 95 -20.82 8.91 27.47
C ALA A 95 -22.25 8.52 27.02
N SER A 96 -23.26 8.73 27.90
CA SER A 96 -24.67 8.55 27.53
C SER A 96 -25.19 9.52 26.47
N LYS A 97 -24.44 10.62 26.22
CA LYS A 97 -24.76 11.64 25.20
C LYS A 97 -23.84 11.64 23.99
N TRP A 98 -22.92 10.71 23.88
CA TRP A 98 -22.02 10.63 22.71
C TRP A 98 -22.78 10.39 21.41
N ASN A 99 -23.91 9.71 21.44
CA ASN A 99 -24.80 9.54 20.29
C ASN A 99 -25.53 10.81 19.84
N GLU A 100 -25.46 11.91 20.63
CA GLU A 100 -25.99 13.21 20.26
C GLU A 100 -25.03 14.02 19.39
N ILE A 101 -23.75 13.58 19.25
CA ILE A 101 -22.77 14.21 18.36
C ILE A 101 -23.24 14.06 16.92
N GLU A 102 -23.41 15.19 16.24
CA GLU A 102 -24.01 15.22 14.92
C GLU A 102 -22.96 15.28 13.81
N MET A 103 -23.08 14.38 12.86
CA MET A 103 -22.45 14.46 11.55
C MET A 103 -23.53 14.52 10.48
N ASN A 104 -23.33 15.38 9.49
CA ASN A 104 -24.27 15.58 8.40
C ASN A 104 -23.63 15.23 7.08
N ILE A 105 -24.44 14.71 6.16
CA ILE A 105 -23.98 14.44 4.80
C ILE A 105 -23.83 15.74 4.00
N ASN A 106 -22.78 15.78 3.18
CA ASN A 106 -22.64 16.75 2.10
C ASN A 106 -22.69 15.98 0.77
N ARG A 107 -23.88 15.98 0.17
CA ARG A 107 -24.12 15.22 -1.08
C ARG A 107 -23.28 15.80 -2.21
N GLN A 108 -22.51 14.95 -2.84
CA GLN A 108 -21.83 15.31 -4.08
C GLN A 108 -22.74 14.94 -5.27
N PRO A 109 -22.81 15.81 -6.28
CA PRO A 109 -23.49 15.47 -7.54
C PRO A 109 -22.86 14.24 -8.22
N ASP A 110 -23.67 13.53 -8.99
CA ASP A 110 -23.20 12.42 -9.81
C ASP A 110 -22.09 12.88 -10.77
N ASN A 111 -21.17 12.02 -11.07
CA ASN A 111 -20.06 12.26 -12.00
C ASN A 111 -19.09 13.41 -11.61
N GLN A 112 -18.96 13.76 -10.35
CA GLN A 112 -17.95 14.69 -9.88
C GLN A 112 -16.78 14.01 -9.16
N VAL A 113 -16.95 12.75 -8.80
CA VAL A 113 -15.98 12.01 -8.05
C VAL A 113 -15.79 10.64 -8.65
N TYR A 114 -14.54 10.28 -8.89
CA TYR A 114 -14.15 9.02 -9.49
C TYR A 114 -13.04 8.40 -8.64
N GLU A 115 -13.13 7.11 -8.43
CA GLU A 115 -12.14 6.33 -7.74
C GLU A 115 -11.51 5.34 -8.73
N PHE A 116 -10.20 5.24 -8.70
CA PHE A 116 -9.45 4.34 -9.57
C PHE A 116 -8.58 3.43 -8.70
N GLU A 117 -8.74 2.13 -8.85
CA GLU A 117 -7.90 1.15 -8.16
C GLU A 117 -6.54 0.94 -8.84
N ASN A 118 -6.48 1.24 -10.13
CA ASN A 118 -5.31 1.00 -10.96
C ASN A 118 -5.22 2.00 -12.13
N LEU A 119 -4.06 1.97 -12.80
CA LEU A 119 -3.78 2.86 -13.92
C LEU A 119 -4.66 2.53 -15.15
N GLU A 120 -5.06 1.28 -15.33
CA GLU A 120 -5.93 0.85 -16.42
C GLU A 120 -7.30 1.51 -16.35
N GLU A 121 -7.87 1.62 -15.18
CA GLU A 121 -9.16 2.33 -14.95
C GLU A 121 -9.03 3.82 -15.24
N LEU A 122 -7.94 4.45 -14.81
CA LEU A 122 -7.65 5.84 -15.13
C LEU A 122 -7.52 6.07 -16.64
N ARG A 123 -6.85 5.16 -17.36
CA ARG A 123 -6.70 5.20 -18.82
C ARG A 123 -8.01 5.04 -19.57
N LEU A 124 -8.93 4.24 -19.02
CA LEU A 124 -10.29 4.09 -19.59
C LEU A 124 -11.12 5.36 -19.38
N PHE A 125 -10.92 6.04 -18.26
CA PHE A 125 -11.62 7.27 -17.93
C PHE A 125 -11.06 8.48 -18.70
N ASP A 126 -9.74 8.62 -18.73
CA ASP A 126 -9.05 9.72 -19.41
C ASP A 126 -7.99 9.19 -20.37
N THR A 127 -8.27 9.35 -21.66
CA THR A 127 -7.39 8.87 -22.74
C THR A 127 -6.04 9.59 -22.80
N HIS A 128 -5.88 10.74 -22.11
CA HIS A 128 -4.59 11.40 -21.95
C HIS A 128 -3.54 10.47 -21.33
N TYR A 129 -3.96 9.70 -20.31
CA TYR A 129 -3.09 8.75 -19.60
C TYR A 129 -2.79 7.45 -20.35
N GLN A 130 -3.31 7.27 -21.56
CA GLN A 130 -2.99 6.08 -22.36
C GLN A 130 -1.52 6.05 -22.79
N ASN A 131 -0.95 7.22 -23.13
CA ASN A 131 0.41 7.31 -23.65
C ASN A 131 1.36 8.17 -22.79
N HIS A 132 0.83 8.86 -21.78
CA HIS A 132 1.61 9.73 -20.90
C HIS A 132 1.07 9.61 -19.47
N SER A 133 1.71 8.74 -18.68
CA SER A 133 1.37 8.58 -17.27
C SER A 133 2.06 9.60 -16.36
N ASP A 134 2.90 10.48 -16.93
CA ASP A 134 3.81 11.39 -16.21
C ASP A 134 4.66 10.65 -15.16
N ASN A 135 5.03 9.40 -15.47
CA ASN A 135 5.76 8.52 -14.58
C ASN A 135 7.03 7.99 -15.26
N ALA A 136 8.18 8.45 -14.78
CA ALA A 136 9.48 8.08 -15.33
C ALA A 136 9.74 6.56 -15.39
N ALA A 137 9.13 5.77 -14.54
CA ALA A 137 9.28 4.31 -14.58
C ALA A 137 8.44 3.69 -15.71
N MET A 138 7.27 4.25 -16.00
CA MET A 138 6.43 3.81 -17.12
C MET A 138 7.03 4.22 -18.46
N GLU A 139 7.55 5.44 -18.54
CA GLU A 139 8.30 5.92 -19.71
C GLU A 139 9.51 5.01 -19.99
N LEU A 140 10.27 4.66 -18.94
CA LEU A 140 11.39 3.74 -19.05
C LEU A 140 10.98 2.36 -19.58
N VAL A 141 9.90 1.79 -19.03
CA VAL A 141 9.40 0.48 -19.49
C VAL A 141 8.98 0.55 -20.96
N ALA A 142 8.26 1.62 -21.35
CA ALA A 142 7.85 1.87 -22.72
C ALA A 142 9.08 1.96 -23.68
N GLU A 143 10.12 2.66 -23.25
CA GLU A 143 11.38 2.80 -24.00
C GLU A 143 12.11 1.44 -24.16
N VAL A 144 12.28 0.71 -23.05
CA VAL A 144 13.02 -0.57 -23.03
C VAL A 144 12.36 -1.64 -23.89
N PHE A 145 11.03 -1.71 -23.90
CA PHE A 145 10.27 -2.69 -24.67
C PHE A 145 9.81 -2.17 -26.05
N HIS A 146 10.08 -0.90 -26.35
CA HIS A 146 9.66 -0.24 -27.61
C HIS A 146 8.14 -0.33 -27.84
N VAL A 147 7.36 -0.12 -26.79
CA VAL A 147 5.89 -0.16 -26.81
C VAL A 147 5.30 1.16 -26.31
N PRO A 148 4.10 1.55 -26.74
CA PRO A 148 3.40 2.64 -26.10
C PRO A 148 2.96 2.26 -24.69
N GLU A 149 2.87 3.24 -23.78
CA GLU A 149 2.57 2.98 -22.37
C GLU A 149 1.26 2.22 -22.15
N PHE A 150 0.25 2.40 -23.00
CA PHE A 150 -1.03 1.69 -22.85
C PHE A 150 -0.93 0.16 -23.03
N GLN A 151 0.16 -0.34 -23.62
CA GLN A 151 0.44 -1.78 -23.71
C GLN A 151 1.12 -2.35 -22.47
N ILE A 152 1.44 -1.50 -21.50
CA ILE A 152 1.94 -1.91 -20.19
C ILE A 152 0.73 -2.07 -19.28
N THR A 153 0.44 -3.31 -18.90
CA THR A 153 -0.78 -3.72 -18.20
C THR A 153 -0.48 -4.53 -16.94
N ASP A 154 -1.51 -4.92 -16.19
CA ASP A 154 -1.38 -5.74 -14.97
C ASP A 154 -0.39 -5.14 -13.95
N ILE A 155 -0.38 -3.82 -13.82
CA ILE A 155 0.55 -3.10 -12.96
C ILE A 155 0.17 -3.30 -11.50
N LYS A 156 1.06 -3.93 -10.72
CA LYS A 156 0.86 -4.21 -9.28
C LYS A 156 2.06 -3.79 -8.48
N CYS A 157 1.87 -2.86 -7.55
CA CYS A 157 2.93 -2.47 -6.63
C CYS A 157 3.26 -3.60 -5.66
N LEU A 158 4.54 -3.92 -5.52
CA LEU A 158 5.03 -4.86 -4.53
C LEU A 158 5.37 -4.13 -3.24
N LYS A 159 4.72 -4.51 -2.14
CA LYS A 159 4.90 -3.88 -0.82
C LYS A 159 6.13 -4.37 -0.03
N SER A 160 6.89 -5.32 -0.59
CA SER A 160 8.04 -5.92 0.08
C SER A 160 9.35 -5.25 -0.34
N GLY A 161 10.00 -4.54 0.57
CA GLY A 161 11.32 -3.95 0.40
C GLY A 161 11.49 -2.66 1.19
N MET A 162 12.50 -2.61 2.07
CA MET A 162 12.78 -1.42 2.89
C MET A 162 13.40 -0.27 2.08
N THR A 163 14.09 -0.57 1.00
CA THR A 163 14.96 0.39 0.29
C THR A 163 14.56 0.66 -1.16
N ASN A 164 13.76 -0.20 -1.77
CA ASN A 164 13.36 -0.07 -3.17
C ASN A 164 11.86 -0.16 -3.30
N LYS A 165 11.31 0.60 -4.24
CA LYS A 165 9.93 0.40 -4.74
C LYS A 165 10.00 -0.55 -5.92
N SER A 166 9.10 -1.50 -6.01
CA SER A 166 9.03 -2.41 -7.14
C SER A 166 7.58 -2.61 -7.57
N PHE A 167 7.37 -2.83 -8.84
CA PHE A 167 6.06 -3.20 -9.36
C PHE A 167 6.18 -4.29 -10.42
N LEU A 168 5.16 -5.13 -10.47
CA LEU A 168 4.94 -6.09 -11.54
C LEU A 168 4.24 -5.41 -12.71
N PHE A 169 4.49 -5.89 -13.91
CA PHE A 169 3.76 -5.47 -15.11
C PHE A 169 3.82 -6.53 -16.20
N ARG A 170 2.91 -6.44 -17.15
CA ARG A 170 2.93 -7.22 -18.39
C ARG A 170 3.04 -6.31 -19.61
N THR A 171 3.75 -6.77 -20.63
CA THR A 171 3.78 -6.16 -21.96
C THR A 171 4.11 -7.22 -23.00
N GLY A 172 3.25 -7.41 -24.01
CA GLY A 172 3.34 -8.54 -24.91
C GLY A 172 3.38 -9.87 -24.15
N ASP A 173 4.35 -10.71 -24.46
CA ASP A 173 4.56 -12.01 -23.79
C ASP A 173 5.41 -11.89 -22.51
N HIS A 174 5.88 -10.69 -22.16
CA HIS A 174 6.73 -10.47 -21.01
C HIS A 174 5.91 -10.24 -19.74
N HIS A 175 6.31 -10.91 -18.65
CA HIS A 175 5.87 -10.65 -17.30
C HIS A 175 7.09 -10.29 -16.46
N CYS A 176 7.15 -9.06 -15.97
CA CYS A 176 8.38 -8.46 -15.44
C CYS A 176 8.18 -7.79 -14.11
N ILE A 177 9.30 -7.58 -13.40
CA ILE A 177 9.43 -6.70 -12.25
C ILE A 177 10.27 -5.49 -12.65
N CYS A 178 9.77 -4.29 -12.40
CA CYS A 178 10.56 -3.07 -12.42
C CYS A 178 10.93 -2.66 -10.99
N ARG A 179 12.22 -2.48 -10.72
CA ARG A 179 12.76 -1.97 -9.47
C ARG A 179 13.13 -0.50 -9.61
N ILE A 180 12.60 0.34 -8.74
CA ILE A 180 12.91 1.76 -8.62
C ILE A 180 13.67 1.94 -7.30
N PRO A 181 14.91 2.45 -7.31
CA PRO A 181 15.65 2.75 -6.08
C PRO A 181 14.91 3.77 -5.22
N GLY A 182 14.86 3.53 -3.92
CA GLY A 182 14.35 4.49 -2.95
C GLY A 182 15.36 5.63 -2.72
N PRO A 183 14.90 6.79 -2.25
CA PRO A 183 15.78 7.91 -1.90
C PRO A 183 16.85 7.51 -0.88
N GLY A 184 18.09 7.95 -1.07
CA GLY A 184 19.21 7.66 -0.17
C GLY A 184 19.89 6.31 -0.37
N THR A 185 19.37 5.45 -1.26
CA THR A 185 20.00 4.14 -1.52
C THR A 185 21.35 4.26 -2.25
N GLU A 186 21.58 5.36 -2.94
CA GLU A 186 22.85 5.70 -3.59
C GLU A 186 24.03 5.84 -2.61
N LEU A 187 23.75 6.12 -1.34
CA LEU A 187 24.76 6.17 -0.28
C LEU A 187 25.16 4.77 0.21
N LEU A 188 24.31 3.78 -0.01
CA LEU A 188 24.49 2.41 0.49
C LEU A 188 24.95 1.45 -0.60
N ILE A 189 24.53 1.68 -1.84
CA ILE A 189 24.73 0.73 -2.95
C ILE A 189 25.39 1.44 -4.13
N ASN A 190 26.60 1.00 -4.47
CA ASN A 190 27.26 1.43 -5.72
C ASN A 190 26.65 0.69 -6.90
N ARG A 191 25.87 1.39 -7.73
CA ARG A 191 25.12 0.82 -8.83
C ARG A 191 25.98 0.34 -10.01
N GLU A 192 27.16 0.92 -10.20
CA GLU A 192 28.12 0.45 -11.19
C GLU A 192 28.69 -0.91 -10.80
N GLN A 193 29.04 -1.06 -9.53
CA GLN A 193 29.49 -2.34 -8.97
C GLN A 193 28.39 -3.39 -8.99
N GLU A 194 27.15 -3.01 -8.65
CA GLU A 194 25.99 -3.90 -8.79
C GLU A 194 25.87 -4.44 -10.23
N LYS A 195 25.97 -3.56 -11.21
CA LYS A 195 25.92 -3.96 -12.62
C LYS A 195 27.08 -4.89 -13.01
N GLU A 196 28.30 -4.59 -12.59
CA GLU A 196 29.47 -5.43 -12.83
C GLU A 196 29.27 -6.85 -12.32
N VAL A 197 28.70 -7.00 -11.12
CA VAL A 197 28.39 -8.31 -10.53
C VAL A 197 27.33 -9.03 -11.34
N TYR A 198 26.22 -8.37 -11.71
CA TYR A 198 25.17 -8.98 -12.56
C TYR A 198 25.73 -9.46 -13.90
N ASP A 199 26.55 -8.66 -14.55
CA ASP A 199 27.17 -9.04 -15.83
C ASP A 199 28.12 -10.24 -15.68
N ALA A 200 28.89 -10.28 -14.57
CA ALA A 200 29.80 -11.39 -14.30
C ALA A 200 29.08 -12.72 -13.98
N VAL A 201 27.97 -12.69 -13.24
CA VAL A 201 27.25 -13.91 -12.82
C VAL A 201 26.22 -14.38 -13.85
N ARG A 202 25.81 -13.53 -14.79
CA ARG A 202 24.81 -13.84 -15.83
C ARG A 202 25.04 -15.17 -16.54
N PRO A 203 26.28 -15.53 -16.98
CA PRO A 203 26.53 -16.79 -17.70
C PRO A 203 26.27 -18.04 -16.83
N LEU A 204 26.25 -17.90 -15.50
CA LEU A 204 26.04 -19.01 -14.59
C LEU A 204 24.56 -19.39 -14.45
N GLY A 205 23.63 -18.50 -14.79
CA GLY A 205 22.18 -18.74 -14.65
C GLY A 205 21.75 -19.00 -13.20
N ILE A 206 22.37 -18.32 -12.23
CA ILE A 206 22.07 -18.45 -10.81
C ILE A 206 21.36 -17.22 -10.24
N THR A 207 21.03 -16.24 -11.09
CA THR A 207 20.29 -15.04 -10.75
C THR A 207 19.06 -14.92 -11.63
N GLU A 208 18.18 -13.98 -11.28
CA GLU A 208 17.07 -13.61 -12.14
C GLU A 208 17.58 -13.13 -13.53
N HIS A 209 16.76 -13.33 -14.54
CA HIS A 209 17.06 -12.84 -15.90
C HIS A 209 16.83 -11.31 -15.96
N VAL A 210 17.93 -10.56 -15.92
CA VAL A 210 17.90 -9.10 -15.99
C VAL A 210 17.84 -8.65 -17.44
N LEU A 211 16.75 -7.98 -17.83
CA LEU A 211 16.52 -7.42 -19.15
C LEU A 211 17.12 -6.03 -19.28
N TYR A 212 17.05 -5.24 -18.21
CA TYR A 212 17.58 -3.87 -18.16
C TYR A 212 18.15 -3.56 -16.79
N LEU A 213 19.30 -2.93 -16.75
CA LEU A 213 19.91 -2.38 -15.52
C LEU A 213 20.72 -1.14 -15.86
N ASN A 214 20.29 0.01 -15.34
CA ASN A 214 20.98 1.28 -15.52
C ASN A 214 21.87 1.57 -14.29
N PRO A 215 23.20 1.61 -14.43
CA PRO A 215 24.10 1.86 -13.31
C PRO A 215 24.04 3.30 -12.78
N LYS A 216 23.53 4.25 -13.55
CA LYS A 216 23.40 5.65 -13.10
C LYS A 216 22.15 5.89 -12.27
N THR A 217 21.03 5.34 -12.70
CA THR A 217 19.72 5.53 -12.04
C THR A 217 19.39 4.41 -11.06
N GLY A 218 19.99 3.23 -11.23
CA GLY A 218 19.69 2.03 -10.46
C GLY A 218 18.36 1.36 -10.83
N TYR A 219 17.64 1.85 -11.86
CA TYR A 219 16.46 1.16 -12.36
C TYR A 219 16.87 -0.20 -12.94
N LYS A 220 16.08 -1.22 -12.59
CA LYS A 220 16.29 -2.58 -13.06
C LYS A 220 14.96 -3.18 -13.49
N ILE A 221 14.96 -3.86 -14.65
CA ILE A 221 13.84 -4.67 -15.11
C ILE A 221 14.33 -6.10 -15.23
N SER A 222 13.63 -7.03 -14.63
CA SER A 222 13.91 -8.47 -14.70
C SER A 222 12.63 -9.25 -14.98
N GLU A 223 12.76 -10.45 -15.52
CA GLU A 223 11.65 -11.37 -15.68
C GLU A 223 11.08 -11.76 -14.32
N TYR A 224 9.76 -11.89 -14.27
CA TYR A 224 9.06 -12.43 -13.12
C TYR A 224 8.81 -13.92 -13.29
N TYR A 225 9.24 -14.70 -12.30
CA TYR A 225 9.01 -16.14 -12.28
C TYR A 225 7.78 -16.46 -11.44
N GLU A 226 6.77 -17.04 -12.07
CA GLU A 226 5.57 -17.52 -11.39
C GLU A 226 5.87 -18.82 -10.62
N ASN A 227 5.05 -19.14 -9.63
CA ASN A 227 5.16 -20.37 -8.84
C ASN A 227 6.49 -20.54 -8.08
N THR A 228 7.09 -19.44 -7.66
CA THR A 228 8.26 -19.44 -6.78
C THR A 228 7.86 -19.41 -5.31
N HIS A 229 8.73 -19.93 -4.45
CA HIS A 229 8.62 -19.81 -2.99
C HIS A 229 9.95 -19.35 -2.39
N ASN A 230 9.90 -18.81 -1.20
CA ASN A 230 11.10 -18.47 -0.46
C ASN A 230 11.77 -19.75 0.05
N ALA A 231 13.09 -19.86 -0.14
CA ALA A 231 13.84 -20.98 0.40
C ALA A 231 13.72 -21.02 1.94
N SER A 232 13.47 -22.21 2.48
CA SER A 232 13.37 -22.44 3.92
C SER A 232 14.57 -23.24 4.42
N ALA A 233 15.15 -22.80 5.55
CA ALA A 233 16.21 -23.55 6.22
C ALA A 233 15.75 -24.92 6.75
N ASP A 234 14.44 -25.10 6.96
CA ASP A 234 13.83 -26.35 7.41
C ASP A 234 13.54 -27.31 6.26
N ASN A 235 13.68 -26.86 5.01
CA ASN A 235 13.49 -27.68 3.82
C ASN A 235 14.87 -28.09 3.24
N TRP A 236 15.18 -29.38 3.31
CA TRP A 236 16.47 -29.91 2.85
C TRP A 236 16.70 -29.75 1.34
N ASP A 237 15.67 -29.83 0.52
CA ASP A 237 15.76 -29.67 -0.92
C ASP A 237 16.06 -28.20 -1.30
N ASP A 238 15.46 -27.25 -0.61
CA ASP A 238 15.77 -25.82 -0.75
C ASP A 238 17.22 -25.55 -0.39
N MET A 239 17.66 -26.06 0.78
CA MET A 239 19.04 -25.89 1.25
C MET A 239 20.05 -26.50 0.29
N LYS A 240 19.78 -27.71 -0.23
CA LYS A 240 20.64 -28.34 -1.23
C LYS A 240 20.73 -27.48 -2.49
N THR A 241 19.61 -27.00 -3.01
CA THR A 241 19.55 -26.13 -4.19
C THR A 241 20.36 -24.85 -3.99
N CYS A 242 20.20 -24.20 -2.85
CA CYS A 242 20.97 -22.98 -2.50
C CYS A 242 22.48 -23.28 -2.44
N MET A 243 22.87 -24.39 -1.81
CA MET A 243 24.28 -24.78 -1.71
C MET A 243 24.89 -25.16 -3.05
N ASP A 244 24.14 -25.78 -3.94
CA ASP A 244 24.59 -26.09 -5.31
C ASP A 244 24.80 -24.81 -6.13
N MET A 245 23.94 -23.80 -5.97
CA MET A 245 24.13 -22.47 -6.58
C MET A 245 25.38 -21.78 -6.05
N VAL A 246 25.61 -21.78 -4.73
CA VAL A 246 26.82 -21.22 -4.11
C VAL A 246 28.08 -21.95 -4.60
N ARG A 247 28.06 -23.26 -4.66
CA ARG A 247 29.18 -24.07 -5.22
C ARG A 247 29.48 -23.66 -6.65
N LYS A 248 28.46 -23.57 -7.51
CA LYS A 248 28.62 -23.15 -8.91
C LYS A 248 29.26 -21.76 -9.00
N LEU A 249 28.88 -20.83 -8.14
CA LEU A 249 29.49 -19.50 -8.08
C LEU A 249 30.98 -19.59 -7.69
N HIS A 250 31.33 -20.37 -6.66
CA HIS A 250 32.71 -20.52 -6.20
C HIS A 250 33.60 -21.20 -7.24
N GLU A 251 33.12 -22.28 -7.87
CA GLU A 251 33.86 -23.02 -8.89
C GLU A 251 34.12 -22.20 -10.17
N ALA A 252 33.24 -21.23 -10.47
CA ALA A 252 33.41 -20.33 -11.59
C ALA A 252 34.60 -19.37 -11.45
N GLY A 253 35.11 -19.17 -10.23
CA GLY A 253 36.30 -18.33 -9.96
C GLY A 253 36.18 -16.90 -10.46
N LEU A 254 34.97 -16.36 -10.51
CA LEU A 254 34.69 -15.01 -11.02
C LEU A 254 35.41 -13.96 -10.18
N LYS A 255 35.88 -12.92 -10.86
CA LYS A 255 36.51 -11.75 -10.23
C LYS A 255 35.84 -10.48 -10.72
N VAL A 256 35.61 -9.55 -9.81
CA VAL A 256 35.12 -8.20 -10.07
C VAL A 256 36.15 -7.17 -9.59
N GLY A 257 36.07 -5.96 -10.10
CA GLY A 257 37.06 -4.90 -9.83
C GLY A 257 36.99 -4.30 -8.40
N HIS A 258 36.10 -4.81 -7.54
CA HIS A 258 35.86 -4.27 -6.20
C HIS A 258 35.69 -5.37 -5.16
N SER A 259 35.78 -5.01 -3.88
CA SER A 259 35.52 -5.91 -2.75
C SER A 259 34.35 -5.42 -1.91
N PHE A 260 33.55 -6.35 -1.39
CA PHE A 260 32.51 -6.07 -0.40
C PHE A 260 33.12 -6.17 1.01
N ASN A 261 33.17 -5.04 1.70
CA ASN A 261 33.66 -4.97 3.09
C ASN A 261 32.49 -4.77 4.03
N ILE A 262 32.22 -5.75 4.89
CA ILE A 262 31.34 -5.61 6.05
C ILE A 262 32.18 -5.00 7.18
N ARG A 263 31.99 -3.72 7.48
CA ARG A 263 32.55 -3.06 8.65
C ARG A 263 31.44 -2.42 9.46
#